data_669ecb7999f83e0df4a02a39a9e69ea6
#
_entry.id   669ecb7999f83e0df4a02a39a9e69ea6
#
_cell.length_a   1.000
_cell.length_b   1.000
_cell.length_c   1.000
_cell.angle_alpha   90.00
_cell.angle_beta   90.00
_cell.angle_gamma   90.00
#
_symmetry.space_group_name_H-M   'P 1'
#
loop_
_entity.id
_entity.type
_entity.pdbx_description
1 polymer ?
#
loop_
_entity_poly.entity_id
_entity_poly.type
_entity_poly.pdbx_seq_one_letter_code
_entity_poly.pdbx_strand_id
1 'polypeptide(L)'
;MAADRVKPDRAVQVHACLATVMDPELDESVTELGFVTEVELVGDGEVYIGFRLPTYWCAANFAFLMADDMRHAVAALPWATRVGVYLADHMDDVKINQGLAGGLSFSQTFGAEATGNLEALRRTFAVKAFQRRQEKLLRHLLDTGHTAEALLASSLEQLAVLALDDAGQALRTRYVERRGVVEHGVLDARARAFVDEHGAALIANTLTQYLRAMRLVGVNTEFNGALCRGLLQQRYGAAAPGASGVPPRTIHIMRQAA
;
A
#
# COMPACT_ATOMS: atom_id res chain seq x y z
N MET A 1 17.28 -30.90 -20.80
CA MET A 1 15.86 -30.84 -20.39
C MET A 1 15.67 -29.52 -19.65
N ALA A 2 15.13 -28.48 -20.31
CA ALA A 2 14.76 -27.23 -19.68
C ALA A 2 13.47 -27.50 -18.86
N ALA A 3 13.54 -27.24 -17.56
CA ALA A 3 12.38 -27.29 -16.72
C ALA A 3 11.34 -26.29 -17.24
N ASP A 4 10.22 -26.77 -17.68
CA ASP A 4 9.04 -25.99 -18.08
C ASP A 4 8.58 -25.23 -16.83
N ARG A 5 9.00 -23.97 -16.71
CA ARG A 5 8.52 -23.08 -15.64
C ARG A 5 7.06 -22.83 -15.94
N VAL A 6 6.17 -23.53 -15.24
CA VAL A 6 4.75 -23.24 -15.23
C VAL A 6 4.58 -21.73 -15.05
N LYS A 7 4.10 -21.03 -16.09
CA LYS A 7 3.81 -19.61 -15.99
C LYS A 7 2.73 -19.46 -14.92
N PRO A 8 2.95 -18.61 -13.88
CA PRO A 8 1.94 -18.41 -12.86
C PRO A 8 0.62 -17.96 -13.51
N ASP A 9 -0.49 -18.46 -13.00
CA ASP A 9 -1.82 -18.10 -13.44
C ASP A 9 -1.97 -16.57 -13.47
N ARG A 10 -2.56 -16.03 -14.52
CA ARG A 10 -2.80 -14.59 -14.70
C ARG A 10 -3.53 -13.97 -13.51
N ALA A 11 -4.52 -14.69 -12.96
CA ALA A 11 -5.21 -14.25 -11.74
C ALA A 11 -4.25 -14.07 -10.56
N VAL A 12 -3.35 -15.02 -10.33
CA VAL A 12 -2.33 -14.94 -9.27
C VAL A 12 -1.42 -13.72 -9.49
N GLN A 13 -1.04 -13.43 -10.74
CA GLN A 13 -0.22 -12.26 -11.04
C GLN A 13 -0.96 -10.95 -10.75
N VAL A 14 -2.24 -10.84 -11.14
CA VAL A 14 -3.06 -9.66 -10.83
C VAL A 14 -3.21 -9.48 -9.33
N HIS A 15 -3.54 -10.54 -8.59
CA HIS A 15 -3.65 -10.47 -7.14
C HIS A 15 -2.32 -10.06 -6.47
N ALA A 16 -1.18 -10.56 -6.95
CA ALA A 16 0.13 -10.14 -6.46
C ALA A 16 0.39 -8.65 -6.71
N CYS A 17 0.02 -8.12 -7.88
CA CYS A 17 0.10 -6.68 -8.16
C CYS A 17 -0.82 -5.87 -7.23
N LEU A 18 -2.07 -6.28 -7.06
CA LEU A 18 -3.03 -5.59 -6.19
C LEU A 18 -2.59 -5.60 -4.71
N ALA A 19 -1.92 -6.67 -4.26
CA ALA A 19 -1.38 -6.75 -2.91
C ALA A 19 -0.27 -5.72 -2.63
N THR A 20 0.35 -5.14 -3.66
CA THR A 20 1.34 -4.05 -3.50
C THR A 20 0.72 -2.66 -3.37
N VAL A 21 -0.56 -2.52 -3.70
CA VAL A 21 -1.28 -1.24 -3.60
C VAL A 21 -1.76 -1.04 -2.17
N MET A 22 -1.37 0.08 -1.58
CA MET A 22 -1.67 0.38 -0.19
C MET A 22 -2.73 1.47 -0.07
N ASP A 23 -3.62 1.30 0.91
CA ASP A 23 -4.38 2.44 1.42
C ASP A 23 -3.37 3.47 1.98
N PRO A 24 -3.42 4.74 1.52
CA PRO A 24 -2.41 5.72 1.90
C PRO A 24 -2.43 6.06 3.40
N GLU A 25 -3.59 6.07 4.03
CA GLU A 25 -3.73 6.40 5.44
C GLU A 25 -3.35 5.23 6.35
N LEU A 26 -3.78 4.02 5.99
CA LEU A 26 -3.61 2.83 6.82
C LEU A 26 -2.24 2.17 6.60
N ASP A 27 -1.61 2.35 5.43
CA ASP A 27 -0.40 1.64 5.00
C ASP A 27 -0.59 0.11 5.07
N GLU A 28 -1.79 -0.32 4.71
CA GLU A 28 -2.20 -1.71 4.58
C GLU A 28 -2.67 -1.97 3.14
N SER A 29 -2.47 -3.18 2.65
CA SER A 29 -2.84 -3.54 1.29
C SER A 29 -4.35 -3.44 1.07
N VAL A 30 -4.77 -2.90 -0.08
CA VAL A 30 -6.19 -2.86 -0.48
C VAL A 30 -6.82 -4.25 -0.55
N THR A 31 -6.02 -5.30 -0.77
CA THR A 31 -6.47 -6.69 -0.74
C THR A 31 -6.62 -7.21 0.68
N GLU A 32 -5.69 -6.93 1.59
CA GLU A 32 -5.78 -7.29 3.01
C GLU A 32 -6.91 -6.56 3.72
N LEU A 33 -7.17 -5.31 3.33
CA LEU A 33 -8.30 -4.53 3.82
C LEU A 33 -9.65 -5.02 3.28
N GLY A 34 -9.66 -5.88 2.25
CA GLY A 34 -10.88 -6.39 1.64
C GLY A 34 -11.61 -5.36 0.77
N PHE A 35 -10.89 -4.36 0.27
CA PHE A 35 -11.48 -3.35 -0.60
C PHE A 35 -11.74 -3.91 -2.00
N VAL A 36 -10.84 -4.74 -2.54
CA VAL A 36 -11.03 -5.39 -3.84
C VAL A 36 -12.12 -6.46 -3.72
N THR A 37 -13.16 -6.35 -4.52
CA THR A 37 -14.32 -7.25 -4.49
C THR A 37 -14.24 -8.35 -5.53
N GLU A 38 -13.77 -8.00 -6.74
CA GLU A 38 -13.66 -8.94 -7.84
C GLU A 38 -12.55 -8.53 -8.81
N VAL A 39 -12.05 -9.52 -9.53
CA VAL A 39 -11.13 -9.39 -10.65
C VAL A 39 -11.70 -10.17 -11.82
N GLU A 40 -11.98 -9.49 -12.91
CA GLU A 40 -12.51 -10.08 -14.13
C GLU A 40 -11.42 -10.11 -15.20
N LEU A 41 -11.16 -11.28 -15.76
CA LEU A 41 -10.21 -11.48 -16.85
C LEU A 41 -10.99 -11.76 -18.14
N VAL A 42 -10.84 -10.88 -19.13
CA VAL A 42 -11.58 -10.94 -20.39
C VAL A 42 -10.62 -11.20 -21.55
N GLY A 43 -10.83 -12.28 -22.28
CA GLY A 43 -9.98 -12.67 -23.40
C GLY A 43 -8.52 -12.81 -23.00
N ASP A 44 -7.61 -12.33 -23.84
CA ASP A 44 -6.17 -12.57 -23.66
C ASP A 44 -5.40 -11.44 -22.95
N GLY A 45 -6.07 -10.38 -22.50
CA GLY A 45 -5.31 -9.30 -21.90
C GLY A 45 -6.09 -8.17 -21.25
N GLU A 46 -7.41 -8.25 -21.21
CA GLU A 46 -8.22 -7.23 -20.52
C GLU A 46 -8.47 -7.65 -19.08
N VAL A 47 -8.28 -6.71 -18.14
CA VAL A 47 -8.47 -6.92 -16.70
C VAL A 47 -9.40 -5.83 -16.18
N TYR A 48 -10.46 -6.22 -15.46
CA TYR A 48 -11.35 -5.29 -14.76
C TYR A 48 -11.34 -5.60 -13.28
N ILE A 49 -11.22 -4.55 -12.47
CA ILE A 49 -11.07 -4.65 -11.02
C ILE A 49 -12.20 -3.88 -10.37
N GLY A 50 -13.06 -4.59 -9.65
CA GLY A 50 -14.09 -3.99 -8.82
C GLY A 50 -13.56 -3.77 -7.40
N PHE A 51 -13.82 -2.59 -6.84
CA PHE A 51 -13.50 -2.31 -5.45
C PHE A 51 -14.54 -1.43 -4.79
N ARG A 52 -14.54 -1.44 -3.45
CA ARG A 52 -15.44 -0.64 -2.61
C ARG A 52 -14.73 -0.22 -1.33
N LEU A 53 -15.22 0.83 -0.71
CA LEU A 53 -14.65 1.40 0.50
C LEU A 53 -15.56 1.20 1.72
N PRO A 54 -15.02 1.33 2.94
CA PRO A 54 -15.78 1.11 4.17
C PRO A 54 -17.01 1.98 4.30
N THR A 55 -16.96 3.21 3.77
CA THR A 55 -18.09 4.14 3.84
C THR A 55 -18.40 4.72 2.47
N TYR A 56 -19.67 5.12 2.28
CA TYR A 56 -20.15 5.82 1.08
C TYR A 56 -19.47 7.18 0.88
N TRP A 57 -18.92 7.78 1.93
CA TRP A 57 -18.29 9.11 1.96
C TRP A 57 -16.78 9.08 2.29
N CYS A 58 -16.09 8.01 2.00
CA CYS A 58 -14.62 8.04 2.05
C CYS A 58 -14.08 9.15 1.16
N ALA A 59 -12.93 9.73 1.54
CA ALA A 59 -12.39 10.87 0.81
C ALA A 59 -12.10 10.52 -0.66
N ALA A 60 -12.66 11.30 -1.58
CA ALA A 60 -12.58 11.06 -3.03
C ALA A 60 -11.14 11.02 -3.56
N ASN A 61 -10.23 11.81 -2.97
CA ASN A 61 -8.81 11.80 -3.31
C ASN A 61 -8.14 10.46 -2.95
N PHE A 62 -8.48 9.82 -1.83
CA PHE A 62 -7.97 8.49 -1.48
C PHE A 62 -8.58 7.40 -2.38
N ALA A 63 -9.88 7.49 -2.65
CA ALA A 63 -10.55 6.57 -3.55
C ALA A 63 -9.94 6.59 -4.95
N PHE A 64 -9.73 7.79 -5.49
CA PHE A 64 -9.09 7.97 -6.80
C PHE A 64 -7.63 7.50 -6.80
N LEU A 65 -6.87 7.83 -5.76
CA LEU A 65 -5.47 7.44 -5.62
C LEU A 65 -5.30 5.91 -5.65
N MET A 66 -6.07 5.19 -4.82
CA MET A 66 -6.03 3.73 -4.79
C MET A 66 -6.46 3.11 -6.12
N ALA A 67 -7.50 3.65 -6.76
CA ALA A 67 -7.96 3.16 -8.05
C ALA A 67 -6.91 3.35 -9.16
N ASP A 68 -6.25 4.50 -9.19
CA ASP A 68 -5.19 4.80 -10.14
C ASP A 68 -3.94 3.94 -9.89
N ASP A 69 -3.58 3.70 -8.62
CA ASP A 69 -2.49 2.81 -8.24
C ASP A 69 -2.78 1.35 -8.63
N MET A 70 -4.01 0.85 -8.40
CA MET A 70 -4.43 -0.49 -8.85
C MET A 70 -4.31 -0.63 -10.37
N ARG A 71 -4.78 0.39 -11.11
CA ARG A 71 -4.70 0.43 -12.57
C ARG A 71 -3.25 0.35 -13.04
N HIS A 72 -2.36 1.18 -12.50
CA HIS A 72 -0.96 1.21 -12.87
C HIS A 72 -0.20 -0.08 -12.50
N ALA A 73 -0.45 -0.62 -11.31
CA ALA A 73 0.21 -1.84 -10.85
C ALA A 73 -0.11 -3.03 -11.77
N VAL A 74 -1.37 -3.17 -12.19
CA VAL A 74 -1.79 -4.27 -13.06
C VAL A 74 -1.41 -4.01 -14.53
N ALA A 75 -1.44 -2.76 -14.99
CA ALA A 75 -1.00 -2.39 -16.33
C ALA A 75 0.51 -2.62 -16.59
N ALA A 76 1.31 -2.73 -15.53
CA ALA A 76 2.72 -3.11 -15.63
C ALA A 76 2.94 -4.59 -16.01
N LEU A 77 1.91 -5.44 -15.96
CA LEU A 77 1.99 -6.84 -16.40
C LEU A 77 2.15 -6.90 -17.92
N PRO A 78 3.17 -7.63 -18.45
CA PRO A 78 3.47 -7.62 -19.90
C PRO A 78 2.33 -8.10 -20.81
N TRP A 79 1.38 -8.85 -20.27
CA TRP A 79 0.25 -9.38 -21.01
C TRP A 79 -1.03 -8.55 -20.85
N ALA A 80 -1.07 -7.60 -19.89
CA ALA A 80 -2.23 -6.75 -19.68
C ALA A 80 -2.30 -5.67 -20.78
N THR A 81 -3.29 -5.78 -21.64
CA THR A 81 -3.48 -4.83 -22.77
C THR A 81 -4.44 -3.70 -22.41
N ARG A 82 -5.35 -3.96 -21.46
CA ARG A 82 -6.32 -3.01 -20.96
C ARG A 82 -6.63 -3.29 -19.50
N VAL A 83 -6.61 -2.27 -18.67
CA VAL A 83 -6.98 -2.37 -17.26
C VAL A 83 -8.04 -1.34 -16.93
N GLY A 84 -9.20 -1.82 -16.48
CA GLY A 84 -10.29 -1.00 -15.96
C GLY A 84 -10.40 -1.17 -14.44
N VAL A 85 -10.65 -0.08 -13.73
CA VAL A 85 -10.92 -0.11 -12.30
C VAL A 85 -12.26 0.57 -12.04
N TYR A 86 -13.11 -0.06 -11.24
CA TYR A 86 -14.45 0.38 -10.97
C TYR A 86 -14.69 0.48 -9.45
N LEU A 87 -14.96 1.68 -8.98
CA LEU A 87 -15.40 1.96 -7.61
C LEU A 87 -16.91 1.80 -7.52
N ALA A 88 -17.37 1.00 -6.56
CA ALA A 88 -18.78 0.82 -6.29
C ALA A 88 -19.16 1.46 -4.95
N ASP A 89 -20.43 1.87 -4.83
CA ASP A 89 -21.08 2.26 -3.58
C ASP A 89 -20.35 3.44 -2.87
N HIS A 90 -20.06 4.50 -3.64
CA HIS A 90 -19.40 5.71 -3.17
C HIS A 90 -20.11 6.96 -3.72
N MET A 91 -20.11 8.07 -2.96
CA MET A 91 -20.80 9.31 -3.34
C MET A 91 -20.29 9.92 -4.65
N ASP A 92 -19.03 9.71 -4.99
CA ASP A 92 -18.37 10.22 -6.19
C ASP A 92 -18.03 9.11 -7.20
N ASP A 93 -18.63 7.91 -7.08
CA ASP A 93 -18.28 6.75 -7.91
C ASP A 93 -18.40 7.04 -9.42
N VAL A 94 -19.49 7.65 -9.85
CA VAL A 94 -19.71 8.02 -11.27
C VAL A 94 -18.58 8.91 -11.79
N LYS A 95 -18.22 9.94 -11.03
CA LYS A 95 -17.21 10.93 -11.40
C LYS A 95 -15.81 10.29 -11.44
N ILE A 96 -15.47 9.50 -10.39
CA ILE A 96 -14.20 8.78 -10.32
C ILE A 96 -14.08 7.77 -11.46
N ASN A 97 -15.10 6.94 -11.69
CA ASN A 97 -15.09 5.91 -12.72
C ASN A 97 -14.97 6.49 -14.13
N GLN A 98 -15.65 7.59 -14.42
CA GLN A 98 -15.53 8.30 -15.69
C GLN A 98 -14.14 8.89 -15.88
N GLY A 99 -13.56 9.51 -14.84
CA GLY A 99 -12.20 10.05 -14.88
C GLY A 99 -11.16 8.96 -15.17
N LEU A 100 -11.24 7.85 -14.45
CA LEU A 100 -10.34 6.71 -14.64
C LEU A 100 -10.47 6.08 -16.02
N ALA A 101 -11.71 5.89 -16.51
CA ALA A 101 -11.96 5.35 -17.85
C ALA A 101 -11.45 6.27 -18.96
N GLY A 102 -11.49 7.59 -18.73
CA GLY A 102 -10.96 8.60 -19.64
C GLY A 102 -9.44 8.82 -19.52
N GLY A 103 -8.76 8.15 -18.58
CA GLY A 103 -7.33 8.35 -18.31
C GLY A 103 -7.02 9.75 -17.76
N LEU A 104 -8.01 10.39 -17.12
CA LEU A 104 -7.87 11.74 -16.57
C LEU A 104 -7.14 11.70 -15.22
N SER A 105 -6.40 12.76 -14.91
CA SER A 105 -5.86 12.98 -13.58
C SER A 105 -6.98 13.36 -12.59
N PHE A 106 -6.68 13.32 -11.30
CA PHE A 106 -7.62 13.78 -10.25
C PHE A 106 -8.07 15.22 -10.48
N SER A 107 -7.12 16.10 -10.79
CA SER A 107 -7.42 17.52 -11.05
C SER A 107 -8.31 17.71 -12.28
N GLN A 108 -8.12 16.92 -13.34
CA GLN A 108 -8.98 16.95 -14.52
C GLN A 108 -10.37 16.37 -14.24
N THR A 109 -10.44 15.35 -13.39
CA THR A 109 -11.71 14.70 -13.00
C THR A 109 -12.56 15.61 -12.11
N PHE A 110 -11.93 16.27 -11.12
CA PHE A 110 -12.64 17.04 -10.11
C PHE A 110 -12.65 18.57 -10.38
N GLY A 111 -11.80 19.06 -11.31
CA GLY A 111 -11.76 20.48 -11.68
C GLY A 111 -11.55 21.40 -10.47
N ALA A 112 -12.44 22.37 -10.29
CA ALA A 112 -12.38 23.33 -9.18
C ALA A 112 -12.63 22.70 -7.79
N GLU A 113 -13.23 21.52 -7.71
CA GLU A 113 -13.42 20.77 -6.45
C GLU A 113 -12.18 20.03 -6.01
N ALA A 114 -11.18 19.88 -6.89
CA ALA A 114 -9.91 19.24 -6.56
C ALA A 114 -9.15 20.11 -5.55
N THR A 115 -9.19 19.73 -4.28
CA THR A 115 -8.39 20.36 -3.23
C THR A 115 -7.07 19.65 -3.07
N GLY A 116 -5.97 20.38 -3.31
CA GLY A 116 -4.62 19.86 -3.12
C GLY A 116 -4.04 19.07 -4.31
N ASN A 117 -2.78 18.69 -4.15
CA ASN A 117 -2.03 17.89 -5.11
C ASN A 117 -1.93 16.44 -4.63
N LEU A 118 -2.39 15.47 -5.43
CA LEU A 118 -2.30 14.05 -5.08
C LEU A 118 -0.87 13.59 -4.81
N GLU A 119 0.12 14.11 -5.52
CA GLU A 119 1.52 13.75 -5.28
C GLU A 119 2.01 14.25 -3.90
N ALA A 120 1.61 15.46 -3.50
CA ALA A 120 1.91 15.97 -2.17
C ALA A 120 1.20 15.16 -1.08
N LEU A 121 -0.04 14.74 -1.33
CA LEU A 121 -0.80 13.86 -0.46
C LEU A 121 -0.11 12.49 -0.34
N ARG A 122 0.22 11.86 -1.46
CA ARG A 122 0.95 10.59 -1.54
C ARG A 122 2.25 10.64 -0.74
N ARG A 123 3.05 11.70 -0.94
CA ARG A 123 4.30 11.91 -0.21
C ARG A 123 4.06 12.04 1.30
N THR A 124 3.07 12.85 1.71
CA THR A 124 2.74 13.02 3.13
C THR A 124 2.43 11.69 3.82
N PHE A 125 1.61 10.85 3.20
CA PHE A 125 1.25 9.55 3.78
C PHE A 125 2.37 8.53 3.67
N ALA A 126 3.18 8.58 2.61
CA ALA A 126 4.37 7.74 2.50
C ALA A 126 5.40 8.04 3.60
N VAL A 127 5.60 9.32 3.95
CA VAL A 127 6.46 9.72 5.09
C VAL A 127 5.87 9.24 6.42
N LYS A 128 4.56 9.39 6.64
CA LYS A 128 3.90 8.86 7.84
C LYS A 128 4.04 7.33 7.95
N ALA A 129 3.90 6.61 6.84
CA ALA A 129 4.12 5.17 6.79
C ALA A 129 5.57 4.80 7.12
N PHE A 130 6.55 5.50 6.54
CA PHE A 130 7.96 5.35 6.86
C PHE A 130 8.22 5.54 8.37
N GLN A 131 7.76 6.63 8.96
CA GLN A 131 7.93 6.94 10.39
C GLN A 131 7.36 5.82 11.27
N ARG A 132 6.17 5.32 10.97
CA ARG A 132 5.50 4.24 11.68
C ARG A 132 6.25 2.92 11.60
N ARG A 133 6.70 2.56 10.39
CA ARG A 133 7.46 1.32 10.16
C ARG A 133 8.82 1.38 10.86
N GLN A 134 9.47 2.54 10.84
CA GLN A 134 10.71 2.78 11.57
C GLN A 134 10.53 2.66 13.09
N GLU A 135 9.48 3.27 13.63
CA GLU A 135 9.17 3.18 15.06
C GLU A 135 8.97 1.73 15.51
N LYS A 136 8.18 0.95 14.77
CA LYS A 136 7.95 -0.46 15.10
C LYS A 136 9.22 -1.30 15.05
N LEU A 137 10.05 -1.11 14.03
CA LEU A 137 11.32 -1.83 13.91
C LEU A 137 12.29 -1.42 15.02
N LEU A 138 12.48 -0.13 15.27
CA LEU A 138 13.39 0.35 16.33
C LEU A 138 12.98 -0.15 17.71
N ARG A 139 11.68 -0.15 18.05
CA ARG A 139 11.21 -0.72 19.32
C ARG A 139 11.54 -2.18 19.43
N HIS A 140 11.21 -2.97 18.41
CA HIS A 140 11.51 -4.40 18.41
C HIS A 140 12.99 -4.66 18.61
N LEU A 141 13.87 -3.93 17.93
CA LEU A 141 15.32 -4.07 18.06
C LEU A 141 15.82 -3.69 19.47
N LEU A 142 15.29 -2.61 20.04
CA LEU A 142 15.63 -2.22 21.43
C LEU A 142 15.13 -3.24 22.45
N ASP A 143 13.91 -3.75 22.29
CA ASP A 143 13.31 -4.75 23.17
C ASP A 143 14.05 -6.10 23.09
N THR A 144 14.67 -6.44 21.96
CA THR A 144 15.51 -7.63 21.75
C THR A 144 16.97 -7.42 22.15
N GLY A 145 17.32 -6.29 22.77
CA GLY A 145 18.61 -6.07 23.43
C GLY A 145 19.65 -5.30 22.61
N HIS A 146 19.29 -4.77 21.44
CA HIS A 146 20.19 -3.88 20.71
C HIS A 146 20.27 -2.49 21.38
N THR A 147 21.45 -1.86 21.37
CA THR A 147 21.60 -0.51 21.93
C THR A 147 21.24 0.56 20.91
N ALA A 148 20.75 1.70 21.40
CA ALA A 148 20.41 2.84 20.57
C ALA A 148 21.61 3.32 19.73
N GLU A 149 22.78 3.40 20.37
CA GLU A 149 24.02 3.85 19.75
C GLU A 149 24.41 2.94 18.57
N ALA A 150 24.38 1.61 18.75
CA ALA A 150 24.71 0.64 17.71
C ALA A 150 23.73 0.72 16.55
N LEU A 151 22.42 0.80 16.82
CA LEU A 151 21.38 0.92 15.81
C LEU A 151 21.53 2.20 15.00
N LEU A 152 21.68 3.35 15.64
CA LEU A 152 21.79 4.65 14.97
C LEU A 152 23.12 4.85 14.25
N ALA A 153 24.16 4.07 14.59
CA ALA A 153 25.42 4.05 13.86
C ALA A 153 25.39 3.15 12.63
N SER A 154 24.43 2.21 12.53
CA SER A 154 24.38 1.21 11.48
C SER A 154 24.02 1.80 10.12
N SER A 155 24.52 1.15 9.07
CA SER A 155 24.12 1.35 7.67
C SER A 155 22.98 0.41 7.25
N LEU A 156 22.37 0.68 6.10
CA LEU A 156 21.36 -0.21 5.53
C LEU A 156 21.91 -1.59 5.20
N GLU A 157 23.16 -1.71 4.72
CA GLU A 157 23.80 -3.00 4.48
C GLU A 157 23.99 -3.80 5.79
N GLN A 158 24.37 -3.13 6.88
CA GLN A 158 24.49 -3.76 8.19
C GLN A 158 23.13 -4.19 8.74
N LEU A 159 22.10 -3.33 8.57
CA LEU A 159 20.73 -3.71 8.94
C LEU A 159 20.23 -4.91 8.13
N ALA A 160 20.57 -5.00 6.84
CA ALA A 160 20.12 -6.08 5.96
C ALA A 160 20.63 -7.47 6.43
N VAL A 161 21.83 -7.54 7.00
CA VAL A 161 22.44 -8.79 7.45
C VAL A 161 22.30 -9.04 8.96
N LEU A 162 21.63 -8.11 9.69
CA LEU A 162 21.41 -8.27 11.11
C LEU A 162 20.57 -9.52 11.40
N ALA A 163 21.04 -10.38 12.28
CA ALA A 163 20.32 -11.58 12.68
C ALA A 163 19.09 -11.19 13.51
N LEU A 164 17.91 -11.55 13.05
CA LEU A 164 16.63 -11.20 13.66
C LEU A 164 15.73 -12.44 13.73
N ASP A 165 14.83 -12.45 14.70
CA ASP A 165 13.69 -13.36 14.72
C ASP A 165 12.71 -13.10 13.56
N ASP A 166 11.73 -13.97 13.37
CA ASP A 166 10.76 -13.86 12.26
C ASP A 166 9.99 -12.53 12.30
N ALA A 167 9.64 -12.05 13.49
CA ALA A 167 8.94 -10.76 13.67
C ALA A 167 9.83 -9.59 13.25
N GLY A 168 11.09 -9.58 13.70
CA GLY A 168 12.08 -8.57 13.31
C GLY A 168 12.39 -8.58 11.81
N GLN A 169 12.46 -9.75 11.19
CA GLN A 169 12.64 -9.87 9.74
C GLN A 169 11.47 -9.26 8.97
N ALA A 170 10.24 -9.56 9.38
CA ALA A 170 9.03 -8.98 8.77
C ALA A 170 9.00 -7.45 8.92
N LEU A 171 9.31 -6.93 10.11
CA LEU A 171 9.37 -5.49 10.37
C LEU A 171 10.46 -4.81 9.54
N ARG A 172 11.66 -5.41 9.43
CA ARG A 172 12.75 -4.92 8.60
C ARG A 172 12.35 -4.85 7.13
N THR A 173 11.75 -5.89 6.59
CA THR A 173 11.28 -5.92 5.19
C THR A 173 10.32 -4.77 4.92
N ARG A 174 9.29 -4.62 5.74
CA ARG A 174 8.33 -3.52 5.62
C ARG A 174 8.97 -2.14 5.77
N TYR A 175 9.95 -1.99 6.65
CA TYR A 175 10.68 -0.74 6.84
C TYR A 175 11.48 -0.35 5.58
N VAL A 176 12.27 -1.28 5.05
CA VAL A 176 13.14 -1.03 3.90
C VAL A 176 12.34 -0.62 2.66
N GLU A 177 11.15 -1.18 2.45
CA GLU A 177 10.24 -0.78 1.36
C GLU A 177 9.90 0.72 1.37
N ARG A 178 9.87 1.36 2.55
CA ARG A 178 9.54 2.78 2.71
C ARG A 178 10.75 3.67 2.99
N ARG A 179 11.93 3.09 3.27
CA ARG A 179 13.12 3.86 3.64
C ARG A 179 13.54 4.88 2.58
N GLY A 180 13.34 4.55 1.30
CA GLY A 180 13.67 5.45 0.18
C GLY A 180 12.79 6.71 0.07
N VAL A 181 11.67 6.79 0.80
CA VAL A 181 10.74 7.93 0.74
C VAL A 181 11.39 9.25 1.19
N VAL A 182 12.35 9.17 2.11
CA VAL A 182 13.07 10.34 2.64
C VAL A 182 14.41 10.60 1.94
N GLU A 183 14.76 9.81 0.93
CA GLU A 183 15.96 10.03 0.14
C GLU A 183 15.64 10.82 -1.14
N HIS A 184 16.57 11.68 -1.55
CA HIS A 184 16.49 12.40 -2.81
C HIS A 184 17.36 11.70 -3.87
N GLY A 185 16.99 10.45 -4.25
CA GLY A 185 17.75 9.68 -5.24
C GLY A 185 17.76 8.18 -4.97
N VAL A 186 18.77 7.51 -5.50
CA VAL A 186 18.96 6.07 -5.27
C VAL A 186 19.44 5.82 -3.84
N LEU A 187 18.75 4.93 -3.13
CA LEU A 187 19.10 4.56 -1.77
C LEU A 187 20.46 3.84 -1.76
N ASP A 188 21.46 4.47 -1.13
CA ASP A 188 22.79 3.88 -0.96
C ASP A 188 22.78 2.86 0.19
N ALA A 189 23.31 1.67 -0.06
CA ALA A 189 23.47 0.62 0.95
C ALA A 189 24.30 1.08 2.17
N ARG A 190 25.20 2.04 1.99
CA ARG A 190 26.02 2.65 3.06
C ARG A 190 25.33 3.79 3.80
N ALA A 191 24.15 4.25 3.32
CA ALA A 191 23.38 5.27 4.01
C ALA A 191 23.00 4.81 5.42
N ARG A 192 22.79 5.77 6.33
CA ARG A 192 22.29 5.48 7.67
C ARG A 192 21.01 4.66 7.62
N ALA A 193 20.96 3.59 8.40
CA ALA A 193 19.77 2.75 8.47
C ALA A 193 18.56 3.54 8.98
N PHE A 194 18.73 4.36 10.02
CA PHE A 194 17.65 5.08 10.69
C PHE A 194 17.89 6.61 10.62
N VAL A 195 16.87 7.31 10.13
CA VAL A 195 16.90 8.77 9.91
C VAL A 195 15.54 9.37 10.26
N ASP A 196 15.47 10.69 10.37
CA ASP A 196 14.18 11.38 10.50
C ASP A 196 13.46 11.54 9.15
N GLU A 197 12.34 12.25 9.15
CA GLU A 197 11.51 12.52 7.96
C GLU A 197 12.18 13.42 6.91
N HIS A 198 13.30 14.01 7.25
CA HIS A 198 14.11 14.85 6.37
C HIS A 198 15.40 14.15 5.90
N GLY A 199 15.60 12.88 6.30
CA GLY A 199 16.82 12.12 6.00
C GLY A 199 17.99 12.43 6.92
N ALA A 200 17.80 13.23 7.99
CA ALA A 200 18.86 13.54 8.95
C ALA A 200 19.05 12.42 9.97
N ALA A 201 20.28 12.24 10.45
CA ALA A 201 20.63 11.20 11.41
C ALA A 201 19.90 11.39 12.74
N LEU A 202 19.28 10.32 13.27
CA LEU A 202 18.73 10.31 14.62
C LEU A 202 19.85 10.33 15.68
N ILE A 203 19.57 10.88 16.85
CA ILE A 203 20.50 11.05 17.97
C ILE A 203 20.03 10.19 19.15
N ALA A 204 20.94 9.42 19.74
CA ALA A 204 20.61 8.43 20.77
C ALA A 204 19.95 9.05 22.01
N ASN A 205 20.41 10.20 22.48
CA ASN A 205 19.85 10.87 23.65
C ASN A 205 18.41 11.40 23.45
N THR A 206 17.97 11.61 22.20
CA THR A 206 16.60 12.05 21.85
C THR A 206 15.73 10.92 21.31
N LEU A 207 16.29 9.72 21.13
CA LEU A 207 15.57 8.59 20.50
C LEU A 207 14.27 8.23 21.23
N THR A 208 14.28 8.23 22.56
CA THR A 208 13.06 7.94 23.34
C THR A 208 11.95 8.95 23.07
N GLN A 209 12.30 10.24 22.96
CA GLN A 209 11.33 11.29 22.63
C GLN A 209 10.81 11.14 21.20
N TYR A 210 11.71 10.86 20.25
CA TYR A 210 11.35 10.57 18.87
C TYR A 210 10.36 9.41 18.76
N LEU A 211 10.66 8.25 19.38
CA LEU A 211 9.79 7.08 19.36
C LEU A 211 8.42 7.35 20.00
N ARG A 212 8.35 8.17 21.06
CA ARG A 212 7.07 8.58 21.63
C ARG A 212 6.23 9.39 20.66
N ALA A 213 6.85 10.36 19.96
CA ALA A 213 6.16 11.17 18.96
C ALA A 213 5.65 10.32 17.80
N MET A 214 6.47 9.39 17.30
CA MET A 214 6.08 8.48 16.21
C MET A 214 4.97 7.49 16.63
N ARG A 215 4.96 7.05 17.89
CA ARG A 215 3.89 6.18 18.42
C ARG A 215 2.52 6.87 18.37
N LEU A 216 2.43 8.17 18.62
CA LEU A 216 1.18 8.93 18.52
C LEU A 216 0.63 8.92 17.10
N VAL A 217 1.50 9.03 16.08
CA VAL A 217 1.09 8.88 14.67
C VAL A 217 0.55 7.47 14.41
N GLY A 218 1.20 6.43 14.98
CA GLY A 218 0.80 5.04 14.81
C GLY A 218 -0.56 4.69 15.43
N VAL A 219 -0.86 5.21 16.63
CA VAL A 219 -2.12 4.93 17.35
C VAL A 219 -3.34 5.39 16.54
N ASN A 220 -3.29 6.58 15.96
CA ASN A 220 -4.40 7.09 15.15
C ASN A 220 -4.65 6.20 13.92
N THR A 221 -3.60 5.73 13.28
CA THR A 221 -3.74 4.84 12.12
C THR A 221 -4.27 3.46 12.51
N GLU A 222 -3.82 2.90 13.62
CA GLU A 222 -4.32 1.61 14.14
C GLU A 222 -5.81 1.70 14.48
N PHE A 223 -6.24 2.80 15.10
CA PHE A 223 -7.65 3.07 15.39
C PHE A 223 -8.48 3.20 14.10
N ASN A 224 -8.02 4.00 13.13
CA ASN A 224 -8.70 4.16 11.84
C ASN A 224 -8.79 2.83 11.09
N GLY A 225 -7.72 2.04 11.07
CA GLY A 225 -7.74 0.71 10.45
C GLY A 225 -8.74 -0.24 11.08
N ALA A 226 -8.83 -0.27 12.41
CA ALA A 226 -9.83 -1.07 13.13
C ALA A 226 -11.26 -0.61 12.82
N LEU A 227 -11.48 0.70 12.78
CA LEU A 227 -12.76 1.30 12.42
C LEU A 227 -13.16 0.97 10.98
N CYS A 228 -12.28 1.13 10.03
CA CYS A 228 -12.53 0.83 8.61
C CYS A 228 -12.89 -0.65 8.41
N ARG A 229 -12.16 -1.57 9.03
CA ARG A 229 -12.50 -3.01 8.98
C ARG A 229 -13.85 -3.32 9.59
N GLY A 230 -14.16 -2.71 10.75
CA GLY A 230 -15.46 -2.87 11.41
C GLY A 230 -16.63 -2.35 10.58
N LEU A 231 -16.48 -1.19 9.95
CA LEU A 231 -17.49 -0.59 9.07
C LEU A 231 -17.69 -1.43 7.79
N LEU A 232 -16.60 -1.92 7.18
CA LEU A 232 -16.67 -2.78 6.02
C LEU A 232 -17.42 -4.08 6.33
N GLN A 233 -17.09 -4.70 7.47
CA GLN A 233 -17.77 -5.92 7.92
C GLN A 233 -19.26 -5.68 8.22
N GLN A 234 -19.59 -4.57 8.87
CA GLN A 234 -20.99 -4.22 9.19
C GLN A 234 -21.79 -3.94 7.92
N ARG A 235 -21.21 -3.23 6.95
CA ARG A 235 -21.89 -2.81 5.73
C ARG A 235 -22.10 -3.95 4.74
N TYR A 236 -21.14 -4.89 4.66
CA TYR A 236 -21.09 -5.91 3.61
C TYR A 236 -21.10 -7.35 4.16
N GLY A 237 -21.12 -7.51 5.49
CA GLY A 237 -21.18 -8.81 6.17
C GLY A 237 -19.86 -9.59 6.17
N ALA A 238 -19.88 -10.78 6.78
CA ALA A 238 -18.71 -11.66 6.89
C ALA A 238 -18.16 -12.19 5.53
N ALA A 239 -18.91 -11.97 4.45
CA ALA A 239 -18.50 -12.32 3.09
C ALA A 239 -17.65 -11.20 2.43
N ALA A 240 -17.28 -10.13 3.17
CA ALA A 240 -16.38 -9.13 2.63
C ALA A 240 -15.03 -9.80 2.33
N PRO A 241 -14.53 -9.75 1.08
CA PRO A 241 -13.19 -10.22 0.76
C PRO A 241 -12.18 -9.56 1.72
N GLY A 242 -11.22 -10.32 2.24
CA GLY A 242 -10.23 -9.85 3.20
C GLY A 242 -10.61 -9.93 4.68
N ALA A 243 -11.88 -9.97 5.06
CA ALA A 243 -12.30 -10.11 6.47
C ALA A 243 -11.92 -11.48 7.09
N SER A 244 -11.58 -12.46 6.27
CA SER A 244 -11.25 -13.84 6.67
C SER A 244 -10.18 -14.49 5.77
N GLY A 245 -9.32 -13.68 5.10
CA GLY A 245 -8.34 -14.23 4.16
C GLY A 245 -8.96 -14.80 2.87
N VAL A 246 -10.23 -14.53 2.59
CA VAL A 246 -10.88 -14.93 1.35
C VAL A 246 -10.39 -14.02 0.23
N PRO A 247 -9.77 -14.58 -0.84
CA PRO A 247 -9.33 -13.77 -1.97
C PRO A 247 -10.52 -13.14 -2.68
N PRO A 248 -10.31 -12.00 -3.37
CA PRO A 248 -11.33 -11.41 -4.23
C PRO A 248 -11.84 -12.43 -5.25
N ARG A 249 -13.11 -12.34 -5.59
CA ARG A 249 -13.72 -13.23 -6.61
C ARG A 249 -13.03 -13.01 -7.94
N THR A 250 -12.52 -14.09 -8.55
CA THR A 250 -11.95 -14.03 -9.91
C THR A 250 -12.93 -14.64 -10.90
N ILE A 251 -13.23 -13.90 -11.97
CA ILE A 251 -14.11 -14.31 -13.07
C ILE A 251 -13.29 -14.34 -14.35
N HIS A 252 -13.36 -15.45 -15.09
CA HIS A 252 -12.74 -15.59 -16.40
C HIS A 252 -13.83 -15.53 -17.47
N ILE A 253 -13.78 -14.50 -18.33
CA ILE A 253 -14.68 -14.37 -19.48
C ILE A 253 -13.90 -14.61 -20.76
N MET A 254 -14.23 -15.68 -21.46
CA MET A 254 -13.73 -15.94 -22.80
C MET A 254 -14.55 -15.12 -23.80
N ARG A 255 -13.92 -14.19 -24.55
CA ARG A 255 -14.60 -13.60 -25.70
C ARG A 255 -14.85 -14.73 -26.71
N GLN A 256 -16.10 -14.98 -27.04
CA GLN A 256 -16.41 -15.79 -28.22
C GLN A 256 -15.88 -15.02 -29.44
N ALA A 257 -15.05 -15.67 -30.23
CA ALA A 257 -14.62 -15.14 -31.52
C ALA A 257 -15.86 -14.87 -32.36
N ALA A 258 -16.04 -13.63 -32.80
CA ALA A 258 -17.09 -13.25 -33.72
C ALA A 258 -16.74 -13.67 -35.13
#